data_8d02d471492ad28ad7bb5ccf159d70b3
#
_entry.id   8d02d471492ad28ad7bb5ccf159d70b3
#
_cell.length_a   1.000
_cell.length_b   1.000
_cell.length_c   1.000
_cell.angle_alpha   90.00
_cell.angle_beta   90.00
_cell.angle_gamma   90.00
#
_symmetry.space_group_name_H-M   'P 1'
#
loop_
_entity.id
_entity.type
_entity.pdbx_description
1 polymer ?
#
loop_
_entity_poly.entity_id
_entity_poly.type
_entity_poly.pdbx_seq_one_letter_code
_entity_poly.pdbx_strand_id
1 'polypeptide(L)'
;MMRWYNVLIFPSIVLLLWSCETTLQPKPQAGLRLDYPTADYTSLEANYPFAFEINRQATLQAQAKNTPNLYYPNMKATLYLSYKPVKNNIKALLNDAYKLPSKHLQKAEEIPERLFINEENNVYGTLFTVVGDAASQMQFFVTDSTKHFLVGALYFYSKPNYDSLLPAIDYLQKDIIHLMETLAWKE
;
A
#
# COMPACT_ATOMS: atom_id res chain seq x y z
N MET A 1 -76.92 22.15 4.98
CA MET A 1 -75.54 22.76 4.94
C MET A 1 -74.45 21.72 5.26
N MET A 2 -74.48 20.47 4.74
CA MET A 2 -73.57 19.38 5.19
C MET A 2 -72.99 18.54 4.04
N ARG A 3 -72.86 19.09 2.83
CA ARG A 3 -72.35 18.36 1.66
C ARG A 3 -71.01 18.90 1.09
N TRP A 4 -70.56 20.05 1.52
CA TRP A 4 -69.34 20.67 1.01
C TRP A 4 -68.07 20.29 1.78
N TYR A 5 -68.17 19.86 3.05
CA TYR A 5 -67.02 19.45 3.85
C TYR A 5 -66.41 18.15 3.35
N ASN A 6 -67.22 17.20 2.83
CA ASN A 6 -66.73 15.91 2.35
C ASN A 6 -65.96 16.04 1.02
N VAL A 7 -66.17 17.07 0.21
CA VAL A 7 -65.48 17.30 -1.05
C VAL A 7 -64.08 17.90 -0.86
N LEU A 8 -63.84 18.63 0.24
CA LEU A 8 -62.54 19.21 0.57
C LEU A 8 -61.62 18.26 1.37
N ILE A 9 -62.18 17.28 2.10
CA ILE A 9 -61.38 16.30 2.87
C ILE A 9 -60.73 15.27 1.95
N PHE A 10 -61.41 14.88 0.86
CA PHE A 10 -60.90 13.84 -0.05
C PHE A 10 -59.63 14.24 -0.81
N PRO A 11 -59.46 15.45 -1.36
CA PRO A 11 -58.19 15.85 -2.01
C PRO A 11 -57.06 16.11 -1.00
N SER A 12 -57.37 16.46 0.27
CA SER A 12 -56.36 16.67 1.31
C SER A 12 -55.74 15.33 1.80
N ILE A 13 -56.48 14.24 1.79
CA ILE A 13 -55.98 12.91 2.15
C ILE A 13 -55.10 12.33 1.03
N VAL A 14 -55.40 12.58 -0.24
CA VAL A 14 -54.61 12.13 -1.39
C VAL A 14 -53.24 12.80 -1.45
N LEU A 15 -53.13 14.08 -1.02
CA LEU A 15 -51.87 14.81 -0.95
C LEU A 15 -50.90 14.29 0.12
N LEU A 16 -51.39 13.62 1.17
CA LEU A 16 -50.53 13.07 2.23
C LEU A 16 -49.89 11.72 1.86
N LEU A 17 -50.32 11.08 0.78
CA LEU A 17 -49.78 9.79 0.33
C LEU A 17 -48.58 9.88 -0.61
N TRP A 18 -48.20 11.10 -1.05
CA TRP A 18 -47.08 11.30 -1.97
C TRP A 18 -45.75 11.65 -1.31
N SER A 19 -45.66 11.57 0.03
CA SER A 19 -44.45 11.90 0.77
C SER A 19 -43.72 10.63 1.26
N CYS A 20 -43.42 9.68 0.36
CA CYS A 20 -42.46 8.63 0.62
C CYS A 20 -41.43 8.61 -0.52
N GLU A 21 -40.53 9.57 -0.52
CA GLU A 21 -39.23 9.38 -1.17
C GLU A 21 -38.41 8.43 -0.27
N THR A 22 -38.34 7.18 -0.68
CA THR A 22 -37.30 6.28 -0.16
C THR A 22 -35.97 6.79 -0.69
N THR A 23 -35.29 7.62 0.09
CA THR A 23 -33.88 7.86 -0.15
C THR A 23 -33.18 6.50 -0.13
N LEU A 24 -32.78 6.03 -1.31
CA LEU A 24 -31.92 4.86 -1.45
C LEU A 24 -30.59 5.20 -0.73
N GLN A 25 -30.53 4.84 0.54
CA GLN A 25 -29.28 4.91 1.27
C GLN A 25 -28.33 3.85 0.65
N PRO A 26 -27.19 4.24 0.07
CA PRO A 26 -26.24 3.27 -0.43
C PRO A 26 -25.89 2.30 0.71
N LYS A 27 -26.08 1.01 0.47
CA LYS A 27 -25.63 0.00 1.46
C LYS A 27 -24.13 0.19 1.63
N PRO A 28 -23.63 0.22 2.89
CA PRO A 28 -22.19 0.19 3.12
C PRO A 28 -21.59 -0.98 2.35
N GLN A 29 -20.59 -0.76 1.53
CA GLN A 29 -19.86 -1.85 0.91
C GLN A 29 -19.22 -2.66 2.04
N ALA A 30 -19.55 -3.94 2.14
CA ALA A 30 -18.89 -4.84 3.07
C ALA A 30 -17.45 -5.04 2.57
N GLY A 31 -16.49 -4.45 3.26
CA GLY A 31 -15.07 -4.73 3.02
C GLY A 31 -14.76 -6.20 3.31
N LEU A 32 -13.89 -6.80 2.51
CA LEU A 32 -13.38 -8.15 2.77
C LEU A 32 -12.52 -8.11 4.04
N ARG A 33 -12.96 -8.78 5.09
CA ARG A 33 -12.17 -8.95 6.31
C ARG A 33 -11.36 -10.24 6.19
N LEU A 34 -10.06 -10.08 5.94
CA LEU A 34 -9.09 -11.18 6.02
C LEU A 34 -8.26 -11.00 7.28
N ASP A 35 -8.21 -12.04 8.11
CA ASP A 35 -7.36 -12.07 9.29
C ASP A 35 -6.03 -12.71 8.90
N TYR A 36 -4.95 -11.96 8.94
CA TYR A 36 -3.60 -12.44 8.75
C TYR A 36 -2.95 -12.76 10.10
N PRO A 37 -1.99 -13.72 10.14
CA PRO A 37 -1.24 -14.01 11.37
C PRO A 37 -0.56 -12.77 11.92
N THR A 38 -0.44 -12.69 13.25
CA THR A 38 0.39 -11.65 13.86
C THR A 38 1.80 -11.72 13.30
N ALA A 39 2.37 -10.57 12.94
CA ALA A 39 3.71 -10.50 12.41
C ALA A 39 4.74 -10.98 13.45
N ASP A 40 5.63 -11.86 13.03
CA ASP A 40 6.77 -12.37 13.79
C ASP A 40 8.02 -12.17 12.93
N TYR A 41 8.98 -11.39 13.44
CA TYR A 41 10.12 -10.94 12.67
C TYR A 41 11.39 -11.72 13.03
N THR A 42 12.29 -11.82 12.08
CA THR A 42 13.62 -12.44 12.24
C THR A 42 14.64 -11.70 11.38
N SER A 43 15.86 -11.60 11.85
CA SER A 43 16.95 -10.97 11.09
C SER A 43 17.23 -11.72 9.79
N LEU A 44 17.47 -10.98 8.73
CA LEU A 44 17.91 -11.53 7.45
C LEU A 44 19.39 -11.92 7.54
N GLU A 45 19.66 -13.21 7.70
CA GLU A 45 21.02 -13.77 7.70
C GLU A 45 21.47 -14.04 6.26
N ALA A 46 22.13 -13.07 5.64
CA ALA A 46 22.71 -13.23 4.31
C ALA A 46 23.87 -12.24 4.08
N ASN A 47 24.72 -12.56 3.11
CA ASN A 47 25.85 -11.72 2.74
C ASN A 47 25.42 -10.60 1.77
N TYR A 48 24.55 -9.70 2.25
CA TYR A 48 24.16 -8.48 1.57
C TYR A 48 24.85 -7.26 2.19
N PRO A 49 25.01 -6.15 1.47
CA PRO A 49 25.58 -4.89 2.00
C PRO A 49 24.63 -4.15 2.95
N PHE A 50 23.62 -4.83 3.43
CA PHE A 50 22.62 -4.36 4.38
C PHE A 50 22.09 -5.54 5.21
N ALA A 51 21.49 -5.24 6.35
CA ALA A 51 20.70 -6.17 7.16
C ALA A 51 19.37 -5.50 7.50
N PHE A 52 18.34 -6.29 7.70
CA PHE A 52 17.04 -5.87 8.20
C PHE A 52 16.27 -7.09 8.74
N GLU A 53 15.16 -6.86 9.42
CA GLU A 53 14.28 -7.92 9.85
C GLU A 53 13.19 -8.20 8.82
N ILE A 54 12.86 -9.47 8.67
CA ILE A 54 11.78 -9.95 7.78
C ILE A 54 10.72 -10.67 8.58
N ASN A 55 9.48 -10.56 8.15
CA ASN A 55 8.39 -11.36 8.67
C ASN A 55 8.59 -12.83 8.29
N ARG A 56 8.44 -13.75 9.24
CA ARG A 56 8.54 -15.21 9.03
C ARG A 56 7.50 -15.76 8.06
N GLN A 57 6.44 -14.98 7.74
CA GLN A 57 5.50 -15.31 6.67
C GLN A 57 6.10 -15.13 5.27
N ALA A 58 7.20 -14.39 5.14
CA ALA A 58 7.91 -14.21 3.89
C ALA A 58 8.89 -15.35 3.62
N THR A 59 8.98 -15.74 2.36
CA THR A 59 9.99 -16.69 1.86
C THR A 59 11.01 -15.94 1.01
N LEU A 60 12.29 -16.14 1.29
CA LEU A 60 13.37 -15.57 0.50
C LEU A 60 13.46 -16.24 -0.87
N GLN A 61 13.40 -15.46 -1.92
CA GLN A 61 13.68 -15.89 -3.28
C GLN A 61 14.99 -15.26 -3.74
N ALA A 62 16.00 -16.07 -3.96
CA ALA A 62 17.30 -15.60 -4.45
C ALA A 62 17.17 -15.01 -5.86
N GLN A 63 17.78 -13.83 -6.06
CA GLN A 63 17.94 -13.24 -7.39
C GLN A 63 19.40 -13.31 -7.87
N ALA A 64 19.58 -13.30 -9.20
CA ALA A 64 20.91 -13.31 -9.83
C ALA A 64 21.76 -12.04 -9.54
N LYS A 65 21.22 -11.02 -8.88
CA LYS A 65 21.86 -9.72 -8.60
C LYS A 65 22.15 -9.45 -7.12
N ASN A 66 22.39 -10.47 -6.32
CA ASN A 66 22.73 -10.34 -4.88
C ASN A 66 21.70 -9.51 -4.06
N THR A 67 20.43 -9.50 -4.44
CA THR A 67 19.35 -8.86 -3.68
C THR A 67 18.20 -9.86 -3.55
N PRO A 68 17.68 -10.14 -2.35
CA PRO A 68 16.57 -11.07 -2.19
C PRO A 68 15.25 -10.44 -2.62
N ASN A 69 14.32 -11.26 -3.10
CA ASN A 69 12.91 -10.93 -3.09
C ASN A 69 12.26 -11.58 -1.88
N LEU A 70 11.26 -10.89 -1.31
CA LEU A 70 10.45 -11.43 -0.21
C LEU A 70 9.09 -11.84 -0.80
N TYR A 71 8.87 -13.14 -0.89
CA TYR A 71 7.60 -13.70 -1.36
C TYR A 71 6.70 -14.05 -0.18
N TYR A 72 5.45 -13.59 -0.23
CA TYR A 72 4.40 -13.86 0.76
C TYR A 72 3.35 -14.81 0.16
N PRO A 73 3.48 -16.14 0.39
CA PRO A 73 2.64 -17.15 -0.27
C PRO A 73 1.13 -16.94 -0.01
N ASN A 74 0.77 -16.67 1.24
CA ASN A 74 -0.60 -16.53 1.68
C ASN A 74 -1.32 -15.30 1.09
N MET A 75 -0.56 -14.29 0.65
CA MET A 75 -1.06 -13.05 0.06
C MET A 75 -0.82 -13.00 -1.44
N LYS A 76 -0.12 -14.01 -2.01
CA LYS A 76 0.33 -14.04 -3.42
C LYS A 76 1.01 -12.73 -3.81
N ALA A 77 1.89 -12.25 -2.96
CA ALA A 77 2.59 -10.99 -3.14
C ALA A 77 4.10 -11.18 -3.11
N THR A 78 4.82 -10.32 -3.81
CA THR A 78 6.29 -10.27 -3.76
C THR A 78 6.76 -8.85 -3.59
N LEU A 79 7.59 -8.61 -2.59
CA LEU A 79 8.38 -7.40 -2.46
C LEU A 79 9.71 -7.61 -3.19
N TYR A 80 9.84 -6.95 -4.34
CA TYR A 80 11.07 -6.94 -5.12
C TYR A 80 12.02 -5.89 -4.55
N LEU A 81 13.24 -6.31 -4.21
CA LEU A 81 14.28 -5.43 -3.73
C LEU A 81 15.37 -5.26 -4.79
N SER A 82 15.94 -4.08 -4.90
CA SER A 82 17.04 -3.77 -5.80
C SER A 82 18.05 -2.86 -5.11
N TYR A 83 19.23 -3.41 -4.85
CA TYR A 83 20.34 -2.64 -4.28
C TYR A 83 21.21 -2.03 -5.39
N LYS A 84 21.63 -0.79 -5.21
CA LYS A 84 22.53 -0.06 -6.09
C LYS A 84 23.59 0.66 -5.26
N PRO A 85 24.87 0.39 -5.46
CA PRO A 85 25.92 1.20 -4.83
C PRO A 85 25.89 2.63 -5.38
N VAL A 86 26.00 3.61 -4.49
CA VAL A 86 26.15 5.02 -4.89
C VAL A 86 27.58 5.27 -5.35
N LYS A 87 27.74 5.79 -6.58
CA LYS A 87 29.02 6.11 -7.20
C LYS A 87 28.97 7.54 -7.77
N ASN A 88 28.88 8.54 -6.89
CA ASN A 88 28.70 9.95 -7.26
C ASN A 88 27.42 10.22 -8.09
N ASN A 89 26.46 9.30 -8.08
CA ASN A 89 25.24 9.33 -8.89
C ASN A 89 23.94 9.39 -8.09
N ILE A 90 24.00 9.80 -6.82
CA ILE A 90 22.84 9.82 -5.92
C ILE A 90 21.65 10.61 -6.51
N LYS A 91 21.91 11.75 -7.18
CA LYS A 91 20.85 12.54 -7.82
C LYS A 91 20.11 11.77 -8.91
N ALA A 92 20.83 10.97 -9.70
CA ALA A 92 20.23 10.14 -10.74
C ALA A 92 19.40 9.00 -10.12
N LEU A 93 19.92 8.34 -9.06
CA LEU A 93 19.21 7.28 -8.34
C LEU A 93 17.92 7.79 -7.69
N LEU A 94 17.96 8.96 -7.05
CA LEU A 94 16.78 9.61 -6.49
C LEU A 94 15.76 9.95 -7.57
N ASN A 95 16.20 10.58 -8.67
CA ASN A 95 15.31 10.91 -9.78
C ASN A 95 14.63 9.65 -10.37
N ASP A 96 15.36 8.54 -10.50
CA ASP A 96 14.79 7.27 -10.95
C ASP A 96 13.79 6.70 -9.94
N ALA A 97 14.07 6.78 -8.63
CA ALA A 97 13.19 6.30 -7.58
C ALA A 97 11.87 7.09 -7.51
N TYR A 98 11.94 8.43 -7.59
CA TYR A 98 10.74 9.28 -7.63
C TYR A 98 9.90 9.12 -8.90
N LYS A 99 10.47 8.59 -9.98
CA LYS A 99 9.74 8.25 -11.21
C LYS A 99 9.00 6.90 -11.13
N LEU A 100 9.33 6.04 -10.17
CA LEU A 100 8.69 4.71 -10.07
C LEU A 100 7.16 4.82 -9.86
N PRO A 101 6.67 5.60 -8.88
CA PRO A 101 5.23 5.74 -8.67
C PRO A 101 4.51 6.37 -9.86
N SER A 102 5.16 7.28 -10.60
CA SER A 102 4.55 7.99 -11.72
C SER A 102 4.09 7.07 -12.86
N LYS A 103 4.65 5.86 -12.97
CA LYS A 103 4.21 4.83 -13.92
C LYS A 103 2.79 4.32 -13.64
N HIS A 104 2.28 4.55 -12.44
CA HIS A 104 0.97 4.11 -11.98
C HIS A 104 -0.10 5.22 -12.01
N LEU A 105 0.25 6.47 -12.34
CA LEU A 105 -0.64 7.63 -12.35
C LEU A 105 -1.94 7.43 -13.13
N GLN A 106 -1.93 6.64 -14.20
CA GLN A 106 -3.13 6.37 -15.00
C GLN A 106 -4.17 5.50 -14.28
N LYS A 107 -3.77 4.79 -13.21
CA LYS A 107 -4.58 3.85 -12.44
C LYS A 107 -4.66 4.20 -10.97
N ALA A 108 -3.90 5.21 -10.55
CA ALA A 108 -3.88 5.72 -9.19
C ALA A 108 -4.90 6.85 -9.05
N GLU A 109 -5.66 6.84 -7.96
CA GLU A 109 -6.49 7.96 -7.52
C GLU A 109 -5.62 8.98 -6.78
N GLU A 110 -4.69 8.48 -5.96
CA GLU A 110 -3.68 9.27 -5.26
C GLU A 110 -2.42 8.44 -4.99
N ILE A 111 -1.30 9.13 -4.74
CA ILE A 111 -0.02 8.52 -4.37
C ILE A 111 0.56 9.27 -3.17
N PRO A 112 0.08 9.01 -1.94
CA PRO A 112 0.66 9.60 -0.75
C PRO A 112 2.11 9.17 -0.56
N GLU A 113 2.93 10.14 -0.16
CA GLU A 113 4.35 9.99 0.13
C GLU A 113 4.58 10.14 1.64
N ARG A 114 5.31 9.20 2.22
CA ARG A 114 5.72 9.25 3.62
C ARG A 114 7.25 9.29 3.68
N LEU A 115 7.80 10.39 4.18
CA LEU A 115 9.22 10.50 4.46
C LEU A 115 9.60 9.56 5.61
N PHE A 116 10.78 8.96 5.47
CA PHE A 116 11.38 8.08 6.46
C PHE A 116 12.77 8.59 6.83
N ILE A 117 13.01 8.76 8.12
CA ILE A 117 14.27 9.24 8.67
C ILE A 117 14.64 8.39 9.88
N ASN A 118 15.78 7.71 9.81
CA ASN A 118 16.40 7.00 10.92
C ASN A 118 17.87 7.45 10.99
N GLU A 119 18.14 8.44 11.83
CA GLU A 119 19.47 9.04 11.98
C GLU A 119 20.46 8.08 12.62
N GLU A 120 20.00 7.20 13.51
CA GLU A 120 20.85 6.23 14.21
C GLU A 120 21.53 5.26 13.22
N ASN A 121 20.80 4.78 12.23
CA ASN A 121 21.29 3.86 11.22
C ASN A 121 21.69 4.55 9.89
N ASN A 122 21.64 5.87 9.83
CA ASN A 122 21.85 6.65 8.60
C ASN A 122 20.96 6.16 7.45
N VAL A 123 19.67 5.96 7.71
CA VAL A 123 18.70 5.49 6.71
C VAL A 123 17.68 6.60 6.45
N TYR A 124 17.69 7.09 5.22
CA TYR A 124 16.82 8.17 4.74
C TYR A 124 16.06 7.69 3.51
N GLY A 125 14.77 7.96 3.41
CA GLY A 125 14.01 7.47 2.27
C GLY A 125 12.59 8.00 2.19
N THR A 126 11.82 7.40 1.27
CA THR A 126 10.41 7.70 1.07
C THR A 126 9.66 6.41 0.76
N LEU A 127 8.51 6.24 1.40
CA LEU A 127 7.52 5.22 1.08
C LEU A 127 6.39 5.88 0.29
N PHE A 128 6.10 5.32 -0.88
CA PHE A 128 4.97 5.69 -1.75
C PHE A 128 3.90 4.62 -1.64
N THR A 129 2.67 5.03 -1.38
CA THR A 129 1.50 4.14 -1.42
C THR A 129 0.63 4.54 -2.60
N VAL A 130 0.30 3.60 -3.48
CA VAL A 130 -0.54 3.85 -4.64
C VAL A 130 -1.95 3.42 -4.32
N VAL A 131 -2.86 4.37 -4.17
CA VAL A 131 -4.30 4.12 -3.98
C VAL A 131 -4.96 3.98 -5.34
N GLY A 132 -5.65 2.87 -5.57
CA GLY A 132 -6.32 2.57 -6.84
C GLY A 132 -5.84 1.26 -7.49
N ASP A 133 -6.39 0.94 -8.66
CA ASP A 133 -6.17 -0.33 -9.36
C ASP A 133 -4.82 -0.40 -10.11
N ALA A 134 -3.74 -0.12 -9.40
CA ALA A 134 -2.39 -0.14 -9.92
C ALA A 134 -1.75 -1.54 -9.84
N ALA A 135 -0.73 -1.77 -10.65
CA ALA A 135 0.01 -3.04 -10.63
C ALA A 135 0.95 -3.17 -9.41
N SER A 136 1.42 -2.06 -8.85
CA SER A 136 2.25 -2.02 -7.63
C SER A 136 1.63 -1.04 -6.66
N GLN A 137 1.28 -1.53 -5.47
CA GLN A 137 0.58 -0.75 -4.45
C GLN A 137 1.51 0.02 -3.52
N MET A 138 2.74 -0.46 -3.36
CA MET A 138 3.74 0.21 -2.53
C MET A 138 5.11 0.16 -3.18
N GLN A 139 5.83 1.26 -3.06
CA GLN A 139 7.20 1.40 -3.52
C GLN A 139 7.96 2.25 -2.50
N PHE A 140 9.22 1.96 -2.31
CA PHE A 140 10.05 2.76 -1.43
C PHE A 140 11.48 2.81 -1.94
N PHE A 141 12.21 3.78 -1.46
CA PHE A 141 13.66 3.76 -1.49
C PHE A 141 14.21 4.17 -0.14
N VAL A 142 15.40 3.67 0.19
CA VAL A 142 16.18 4.08 1.34
C VAL A 142 17.66 4.20 0.93
N THR A 143 18.39 5.12 1.55
CA THR A 143 19.78 5.42 1.24
C THR A 143 20.48 6.04 2.46
N ASP A 144 21.81 5.88 2.53
CA ASP A 144 22.69 6.65 3.40
C ASP A 144 23.23 7.93 2.70
N SER A 145 22.75 8.21 1.49
CA SER A 145 23.15 9.31 0.61
C SER A 145 24.58 9.25 0.09
N THR A 146 25.39 8.30 0.54
CA THR A 146 26.85 8.27 0.25
C THR A 146 27.31 6.99 -0.45
N LYS A 147 26.93 5.80 0.04
CA LYS A 147 27.41 4.51 -0.44
C LYS A 147 26.27 3.59 -0.89
N HIS A 148 25.12 3.65 -0.24
CA HIS A 148 24.08 2.66 -0.33
C HIS A 148 22.75 3.22 -0.83
N PHE A 149 22.08 2.48 -1.70
CA PHE A 149 20.77 2.79 -2.22
C PHE A 149 19.97 1.50 -2.42
N LEU A 150 18.83 1.36 -1.72
CA LEU A 150 17.94 0.21 -1.84
C LEU A 150 16.56 0.69 -2.28
N VAL A 151 16.00 0.03 -3.29
CA VAL A 151 14.64 0.26 -3.78
C VAL A 151 13.81 -0.97 -3.55
N GLY A 152 12.57 -0.80 -3.10
CA GLY A 152 11.59 -1.86 -2.99
C GLY A 152 10.31 -1.54 -3.76
N ALA A 153 9.67 -2.58 -4.31
CA ALA A 153 8.37 -2.47 -4.97
C ALA A 153 7.53 -3.72 -4.71
N LEU A 154 6.32 -3.54 -4.21
CA LEU A 154 5.38 -4.61 -3.89
C LEU A 154 4.45 -4.88 -5.06
N TYR A 155 4.36 -6.14 -5.47
CA TYR A 155 3.44 -6.61 -6.50
C TYR A 155 2.59 -7.78 -6.00
N PHE A 156 1.32 -7.80 -6.38
CA PHE A 156 0.41 -8.92 -6.17
C PHE A 156 0.23 -9.74 -7.45
N TYR A 157 0.18 -11.07 -7.33
CA TYR A 157 -0.11 -12.00 -8.45
C TYR A 157 -1.62 -12.15 -8.65
N SER A 158 -2.33 -11.03 -8.75
CA SER A 158 -3.77 -10.98 -8.99
C SER A 158 -4.09 -9.81 -9.90
N LYS A 159 -5.28 -9.81 -10.51
CA LYS A 159 -5.74 -8.61 -11.20
C LYS A 159 -5.81 -7.46 -10.19
N PRO A 160 -5.33 -6.26 -10.55
CA PRO A 160 -5.46 -5.10 -9.70
C PRO A 160 -6.94 -4.87 -9.35
N ASN A 161 -7.23 -4.90 -8.06
CA ASN A 161 -8.52 -4.55 -7.46
C ASN A 161 -8.20 -4.08 -6.05
N TYR A 162 -8.10 -2.77 -5.88
CA TYR A 162 -7.61 -2.14 -4.67
C TYR A 162 -8.43 -2.57 -3.44
N ASP A 163 -9.76 -2.50 -3.51
CA ASP A 163 -10.64 -2.82 -2.39
C ASP A 163 -10.45 -4.25 -1.88
N SER A 164 -10.26 -5.19 -2.79
CA SER A 164 -10.05 -6.60 -2.44
C SER A 164 -8.65 -6.86 -1.89
N LEU A 165 -7.66 -6.05 -2.27
CA LEU A 165 -6.28 -6.16 -1.84
C LEU A 165 -6.00 -5.39 -0.54
N LEU A 166 -6.87 -4.45 -0.16
CA LEU A 166 -6.66 -3.53 0.96
C LEU A 166 -6.22 -4.21 2.26
N PRO A 167 -6.81 -5.34 2.72
CA PRO A 167 -6.34 -6.01 3.93
C PRO A 167 -4.89 -6.52 3.83
N ALA A 168 -4.49 -7.02 2.64
CA ALA A 168 -3.12 -7.47 2.39
C ALA A 168 -2.15 -6.28 2.27
N ILE A 169 -2.59 -5.18 1.66
CA ILE A 169 -1.83 -3.93 1.56
C ILE A 169 -1.53 -3.39 2.95
N ASP A 170 -2.54 -3.29 3.83
CA ASP A 170 -2.38 -2.81 5.21
C ASP A 170 -1.42 -3.69 6.02
N TYR A 171 -1.50 -5.01 5.84
CA TYR A 171 -0.60 -5.94 6.51
C TYR A 171 0.84 -5.75 6.03
N LEU A 172 1.05 -5.79 4.71
CA LEU A 172 2.39 -5.69 4.11
C LEU A 172 3.00 -4.29 4.24
N GLN A 173 2.19 -3.23 4.38
CA GLN A 173 2.68 -1.90 4.67
C GLN A 173 3.41 -1.86 6.03
N LYS A 174 2.89 -2.54 7.04
CA LYS A 174 3.55 -2.65 8.35
C LYS A 174 4.87 -3.39 8.25
N ASP A 175 4.91 -4.47 7.46
CA ASP A 175 6.14 -5.24 7.22
C ASP A 175 7.21 -4.39 6.49
N ILE A 176 6.80 -3.61 5.48
CA ILE A 176 7.72 -2.72 4.75
C ILE A 176 8.25 -1.62 5.66
N ILE A 177 7.39 -1.03 6.50
CA ILE A 177 7.81 -0.01 7.46
C ILE A 177 8.81 -0.63 8.46
N HIS A 178 8.51 -1.81 9.00
CA HIS A 178 9.41 -2.52 9.92
C HIS A 178 10.76 -2.84 9.26
N LEU A 179 10.76 -3.29 8.01
CA LEU A 179 11.98 -3.48 7.23
C LEU A 179 12.79 -2.18 7.13
N MET A 180 12.15 -1.06 6.85
CA MET A 180 12.84 0.24 6.77
C MET A 180 13.37 0.70 8.12
N GLU A 181 12.63 0.44 9.20
CA GLU A 181 13.00 0.80 10.59
C GLU A 181 14.20 -0.02 11.11
N THR A 182 14.28 -1.29 10.74
CA THR A 182 15.33 -2.21 11.18
C THR A 182 16.53 -2.28 10.24
N LEU A 183 16.47 -1.54 9.12
CA LEU A 183 17.54 -1.55 8.12
C LEU A 183 18.81 -0.94 8.69
N ALA A 184 19.91 -1.67 8.52
CA ALA A 184 21.26 -1.23 8.84
C ALA A 184 22.20 -1.53 7.67
N TRP A 185 23.03 -0.58 7.29
CA TRP A 185 24.05 -0.76 6.27
C TRP A 185 25.25 -1.53 6.82
N LYS A 186 25.83 -2.40 6.00
CA LYS A 186 27.08 -3.11 6.32
C LYS A 186 28.23 -2.47 5.55
N GLU A 187 29.40 -2.40 6.18
CA GLU A 187 30.62 -1.90 5.57
C GLU A 187 31.16 -2.82 4.47
#